data_29931f185e9124ea16f67dad9d1047f6
#
_entry.id   29931f185e9124ea16f67dad9d1047f6
#
_cell.length_a   1.000
_cell.length_b   1.000
_cell.length_c   1.000
_cell.angle_alpha   90.00
_cell.angle_beta   90.00
_cell.angle_gamma   90.00
#
_symmetry.space_group_name_H-M   'P 1'
#
loop_
_entity.id
_entity.type
_entity.pdbx_description
1 polymer ?
#
loop_
_entity_poly.entity_id
_entity_poly.type
_entity_poly.pdbx_seq_one_letter_code
_entity_poly.pdbx_strand_id
1 'polypeptide(L)'
;VLLDICMPVCDGFEFLRRRNTDKFLSTIPVIVMTGSNSKDVELQCLDLGAVDFIPKPYNFKLVMGRINSVIKLRESVMALTAVEHDELTGVYTRQAFFYHAKSFLKTRPGERFHLVIADIRDFKLINSSYGEKVGDEILCYLAGAYTKMLKTGLVSRYGSDQFVCMTCDDCDLSLETVTKIEEEIAEHAPVPNLMVKYGVYQDIDKSLPVSVICDRGFMAIRSIRDNYECNIAYYTEKMKQKQMQDRLLENRFESAIKNKEFVAYFQPKYDVKTERITGAESLVRWINPDGSMVMPGDFIPLYEKDGLIVKLDEYIFRYVCEFQRELMKKGQE
;
A
#
# COMPACT_ATOMS: atom_id res chain seq x y z
N VAL A 1 36.34 -11.47 -10.93
CA VAL A 1 37.32 -12.32 -11.67
C VAL A 1 38.55 -11.51 -11.97
N LEU A 2 39.75 -12.14 -11.80
CA LEU A 2 41.00 -11.62 -12.34
C LEU A 2 41.26 -12.37 -13.63
N LEU A 3 41.44 -11.65 -14.74
CA LEU A 3 41.56 -12.22 -16.08
C LEU A 3 42.88 -11.83 -16.70
N ASP A 4 43.72 -12.79 -17.07
CA ASP A 4 44.91 -12.54 -17.91
C ASP A 4 44.47 -12.46 -19.35
N ILE A 5 45.05 -11.48 -20.13
CA ILE A 5 44.77 -11.39 -21.55
C ILE A 5 45.48 -12.49 -22.32
N CYS A 6 46.75 -12.79 -21.98
CA CYS A 6 47.55 -13.73 -22.69
C CYS A 6 47.36 -15.16 -22.09
N MET A 7 46.35 -15.85 -22.54
CA MET A 7 46.09 -17.28 -22.15
C MET A 7 46.10 -18.18 -23.41
N PRO A 8 46.59 -19.42 -23.29
CA PRO A 8 46.48 -20.40 -24.36
C PRO A 8 45.03 -20.82 -24.60
N VAL A 9 44.67 -21.18 -25.84
CA VAL A 9 43.36 -21.70 -26.25
C VAL A 9 42.25 -20.63 -26.34
N CYS A 10 42.04 -19.80 -25.31
CA CYS A 10 41.08 -18.71 -25.30
C CYS A 10 41.72 -17.51 -24.64
N ASP A 11 41.92 -16.44 -25.36
CA ASP A 11 42.48 -15.21 -24.83
C ASP A 11 41.47 -14.42 -24.00
N GLY A 12 41.94 -13.39 -23.25
CA GLY A 12 41.10 -12.62 -22.38
C GLY A 12 40.03 -11.81 -23.13
N PHE A 13 40.27 -11.42 -24.36
CA PHE A 13 39.30 -10.69 -25.20
C PHE A 13 38.14 -11.61 -25.61
N GLU A 14 38.44 -12.80 -26.03
CA GLU A 14 37.43 -13.80 -26.38
C GLU A 14 36.61 -14.23 -25.15
N PHE A 15 37.26 -14.38 -23.99
CA PHE A 15 36.53 -14.60 -22.72
C PHE A 15 35.54 -13.47 -22.43
N LEU A 16 35.92 -12.20 -22.55
CA LEU A 16 35.05 -11.05 -22.33
C LEU A 16 33.86 -11.05 -23.29
N ARG A 17 34.09 -11.33 -24.58
CA ARG A 17 33.03 -11.41 -25.59
C ARG A 17 32.02 -12.50 -25.22
N ARG A 18 32.47 -13.71 -24.91
CA ARG A 18 31.59 -14.85 -24.51
C ARG A 18 30.82 -14.56 -23.24
N ARG A 19 31.49 -14.00 -22.22
CA ARG A 19 30.84 -13.57 -20.98
C ARG A 19 29.67 -12.62 -21.26
N ASN A 20 29.83 -11.66 -22.14
CA ASN A 20 28.80 -10.66 -22.44
C ASN A 20 27.57 -11.21 -23.17
N THR A 21 27.66 -12.41 -23.76
CA THR A 21 26.50 -13.11 -24.33
C THR A 21 25.63 -13.81 -23.30
N ASP A 22 26.16 -14.06 -22.10
CA ASP A 22 25.43 -14.69 -21.01
C ASP A 22 24.94 -13.64 -20.01
N LYS A 23 23.62 -13.60 -19.78
CA LYS A 23 22.97 -12.62 -18.94
C LYS A 23 23.41 -12.66 -17.46
N PHE A 24 23.73 -13.84 -16.95
CA PHE A 24 24.22 -14.01 -15.58
C PHE A 24 25.72 -13.70 -15.49
N LEU A 25 26.54 -14.27 -16.37
CA LEU A 25 27.98 -14.06 -16.36
C LEU A 25 28.37 -12.61 -16.63
N SER A 26 27.59 -11.88 -17.42
CA SER A 26 27.80 -10.44 -17.70
C SER A 26 27.74 -9.56 -16.45
N THR A 27 27.06 -10.00 -15.39
CA THR A 27 27.00 -9.26 -14.12
C THR A 27 28.24 -9.41 -13.24
N ILE A 28 29.12 -10.40 -13.52
CA ILE A 28 30.31 -10.67 -12.69
C ILE A 28 31.41 -9.68 -13.07
N PRO A 29 31.94 -8.85 -12.16
CA PRO A 29 33.00 -7.89 -12.49
C PRO A 29 34.31 -8.60 -12.85
N VAL A 30 34.95 -8.14 -13.90
CA VAL A 30 36.24 -8.63 -14.38
C VAL A 30 37.27 -7.51 -14.33
N ILE A 31 38.39 -7.77 -13.66
CA ILE A 31 39.59 -6.93 -13.69
C ILE A 31 40.60 -7.64 -14.56
N VAL A 32 41.09 -6.96 -15.59
CA VAL A 32 42.02 -7.55 -16.54
C VAL A 32 43.47 -7.32 -16.10
N MET A 33 44.32 -8.36 -16.21
CA MET A 33 45.74 -8.28 -15.99
C MET A 33 46.44 -8.23 -17.35
N THR A 34 47.16 -7.14 -17.64
CA THR A 34 47.84 -6.94 -18.92
C THR A 34 49.34 -6.82 -18.78
N GLY A 35 50.09 -7.47 -19.66
CA GLY A 35 51.54 -7.31 -19.79
C GLY A 35 51.95 -6.18 -20.80
N SER A 36 50.99 -5.57 -21.43
CA SER A 36 51.21 -4.50 -22.42
C SER A 36 50.94 -3.13 -21.82
N ASN A 37 51.84 -2.20 -21.96
CA ASN A 37 51.62 -0.78 -21.62
C ASN A 37 50.91 -0.01 -22.75
N SER A 38 50.28 -0.70 -23.71
CA SER A 38 49.54 -0.08 -24.79
C SER A 38 48.18 0.40 -24.29
N LYS A 39 47.95 1.70 -24.40
CA LYS A 39 46.66 2.32 -24.11
C LYS A 39 45.51 1.75 -24.94
N ASP A 40 45.81 1.27 -26.15
CA ASP A 40 44.80 0.68 -27.04
C ASP A 40 44.25 -0.66 -26.46
N VAL A 41 45.13 -1.47 -25.87
CA VAL A 41 44.71 -2.73 -25.18
C VAL A 41 43.88 -2.45 -23.97
N GLU A 42 44.22 -1.42 -23.19
CA GLU A 42 43.44 -1.01 -21.99
C GLU A 42 42.04 -0.52 -22.39
N LEU A 43 41.95 0.36 -23.41
CA LEU A 43 40.66 0.83 -23.94
C LEU A 43 39.81 -0.31 -24.48
N GLN A 44 40.41 -1.22 -25.26
CA GLN A 44 39.67 -2.37 -25.80
C GLN A 44 39.11 -3.30 -24.70
N CYS A 45 39.84 -3.48 -23.61
CA CYS A 45 39.32 -4.25 -22.45
C CYS A 45 38.12 -3.59 -21.79
N LEU A 46 38.17 -2.26 -21.62
CA LEU A 46 37.03 -1.49 -21.03
C LEU A 46 35.83 -1.49 -21.96
N ASP A 47 36.01 -1.34 -23.27
CA ASP A 47 34.93 -1.43 -24.27
C ASP A 47 34.27 -2.81 -24.29
N LEU A 48 35.01 -3.86 -23.98
CA LEU A 48 34.51 -5.23 -23.82
C LEU A 48 33.93 -5.51 -22.42
N GLY A 49 33.76 -4.47 -21.58
CA GLY A 49 33.07 -4.57 -20.30
C GLY A 49 33.93 -5.06 -19.14
N ALA A 50 35.26 -4.94 -19.23
CA ALA A 50 36.10 -5.05 -18.03
C ALA A 50 35.86 -3.84 -17.13
N VAL A 51 35.85 -4.06 -15.80
CA VAL A 51 35.60 -2.99 -14.82
C VAL A 51 36.85 -2.18 -14.53
N ASP A 52 38.02 -2.82 -14.63
CA ASP A 52 39.34 -2.21 -14.40
C ASP A 52 40.43 -3.07 -15.00
N PHE A 53 41.67 -2.54 -15.04
CA PHE A 53 42.83 -3.29 -15.48
C PHE A 53 44.02 -3.09 -14.54
N ILE A 54 44.97 -4.04 -14.54
CA ILE A 54 46.18 -4.05 -13.72
C ILE A 54 47.37 -4.39 -14.62
N PRO A 55 48.33 -3.45 -14.84
CA PRO A 55 49.53 -3.73 -15.61
C PRO A 55 50.49 -4.66 -14.88
N LYS A 56 51.16 -5.55 -15.63
CA LYS A 56 52.27 -6.37 -15.15
C LYS A 56 53.60 -5.62 -15.31
N PRO A 57 54.57 -5.75 -14.39
CA PRO A 57 54.55 -6.49 -13.14
C PRO A 57 53.69 -5.74 -12.09
N TYR A 58 52.84 -6.51 -11.38
CA TYR A 58 51.90 -5.92 -10.43
C TYR A 58 52.45 -5.96 -9.00
N ASN A 59 52.13 -4.92 -8.24
CA ASN A 59 52.35 -4.86 -6.81
C ASN A 59 51.09 -5.44 -6.11
N PHE A 60 51.28 -6.37 -5.17
CA PHE A 60 50.20 -7.03 -4.45
C PHE A 60 49.27 -6.02 -3.74
N LYS A 61 49.82 -4.96 -3.14
CA LYS A 61 49.01 -3.90 -2.50
C LYS A 61 48.13 -3.18 -3.48
N LEU A 62 48.60 -2.93 -4.70
CA LEU A 62 47.80 -2.27 -5.74
C LEU A 62 46.68 -3.18 -6.23
N VAL A 63 46.98 -4.47 -6.44
CA VAL A 63 45.97 -5.48 -6.83
C VAL A 63 44.86 -5.56 -5.80
N MET A 64 45.22 -5.69 -4.51
CA MET A 64 44.25 -5.76 -3.43
C MET A 64 43.43 -4.46 -3.28
N GLY A 65 44.07 -3.31 -3.50
CA GLY A 65 43.36 -2.01 -3.48
C GLY A 65 42.29 -1.93 -4.54
N ARG A 66 42.58 -2.34 -5.80
CA ARG A 66 41.62 -2.33 -6.90
C ARG A 66 40.49 -3.35 -6.70
N ILE A 67 40.83 -4.56 -6.25
CA ILE A 67 39.82 -5.59 -5.90
C ILE A 67 38.86 -5.04 -4.84
N ASN A 68 39.39 -4.49 -3.75
CA ASN A 68 38.59 -3.93 -2.67
C ASN A 68 37.71 -2.77 -3.13
N SER A 69 38.21 -1.92 -4.04
CA SER A 69 37.43 -0.82 -4.61
C SER A 69 36.24 -1.34 -5.44
N VAL A 70 36.47 -2.36 -6.28
CA VAL A 70 35.39 -2.98 -7.08
C VAL A 70 34.37 -3.69 -6.19
N ILE A 71 34.82 -4.40 -5.14
CA ILE A 71 33.92 -5.04 -4.16
C ILE A 71 33.08 -4.00 -3.44
N LYS A 72 33.68 -2.95 -2.88
CA LYS A 72 32.97 -1.87 -2.18
C LYS A 72 31.97 -1.16 -3.07
N LEU A 73 32.32 -0.89 -4.32
CA LEU A 73 31.40 -0.27 -5.27
C LEU A 73 30.19 -1.18 -5.52
N ARG A 74 30.43 -2.48 -5.70
CA ARG A 74 29.35 -3.46 -5.91
C ARG A 74 28.46 -3.60 -4.67
N GLU A 75 29.04 -3.69 -3.48
CA GLU A 75 28.30 -3.71 -2.20
C GLU A 75 27.45 -2.45 -2.04
N SER A 76 27.99 -1.29 -2.37
CA SER A 76 27.24 -0.02 -2.34
C SER A 76 26.09 0.01 -3.36
N VAL A 77 26.29 -0.48 -4.57
CA VAL A 77 25.23 -0.59 -5.58
C VAL A 77 24.17 -1.58 -5.15
N MET A 78 24.56 -2.76 -4.61
CA MET A 78 23.61 -3.74 -4.11
C MET A 78 22.81 -3.20 -2.90
N ALA A 79 23.47 -2.50 -1.98
CA ALA A 79 22.79 -1.85 -0.86
C ALA A 79 21.79 -0.79 -1.32
N LEU A 80 22.13 0.01 -2.32
CA LEU A 80 21.21 0.97 -2.93
C LEU A 80 20.03 0.27 -3.61
N THR A 81 20.28 -0.80 -4.36
CA THR A 81 19.23 -1.58 -5.03
C THR A 81 18.30 -2.27 -4.03
N ALA A 82 18.84 -2.82 -2.94
CA ALA A 82 18.05 -3.43 -1.87
C ALA A 82 17.20 -2.40 -1.10
N VAL A 83 17.63 -1.12 -1.05
CA VAL A 83 16.81 -0.03 -0.49
C VAL A 83 15.72 0.42 -1.47
N GLU A 84 16.01 0.38 -2.79
CA GLU A 84 15.06 0.85 -3.81
C GLU A 84 14.01 -0.18 -4.20
N HIS A 85 14.35 -1.47 -4.24
CA HIS A 85 13.47 -2.52 -4.71
C HIS A 85 13.17 -3.57 -3.62
N ASP A 86 11.93 -4.03 -3.62
CA ASP A 86 11.49 -5.15 -2.77
C ASP A 86 12.13 -6.47 -3.24
N GLU A 87 12.79 -7.16 -2.34
CA GLU A 87 13.60 -8.36 -2.67
C GLU A 87 12.77 -9.49 -3.29
N LEU A 88 11.51 -9.62 -2.89
CA LEU A 88 10.63 -10.66 -3.38
C LEU A 88 10.05 -10.34 -4.75
N THR A 89 9.50 -9.14 -4.90
CA THR A 89 8.67 -8.77 -6.05
C THR A 89 9.42 -7.95 -7.11
N GLY A 90 10.57 -7.38 -6.77
CA GLY A 90 11.39 -6.55 -7.65
C GLY A 90 10.82 -5.17 -7.97
N VAL A 91 9.62 -4.82 -7.50
CA VAL A 91 9.06 -3.47 -7.63
C VAL A 91 9.63 -2.53 -6.58
N TYR A 92 9.37 -1.24 -6.66
CA TYR A 92 9.89 -0.28 -5.69
C TYR A 92 9.44 -0.61 -4.25
N THR A 93 10.34 -0.38 -3.30
CA THR A 93 9.97 -0.30 -1.89
C THR A 93 9.11 0.94 -1.63
N ARG A 94 8.41 0.97 -0.49
CA ARG A 94 7.66 2.16 -0.07
C ARG A 94 8.52 3.43 -0.03
N GLN A 95 9.76 3.35 0.46
CA GLN A 95 10.67 4.50 0.54
C GLN A 95 11.07 5.01 -0.84
N ALA A 96 11.44 4.11 -1.74
CA ALA A 96 11.79 4.43 -3.11
C ALA A 96 10.60 5.04 -3.87
N PHE A 97 9.39 4.51 -3.65
CA PHE A 97 8.18 5.09 -4.22
C PHE A 97 8.00 6.56 -3.85
N PHE A 98 8.14 6.92 -2.57
CA PHE A 98 8.01 8.32 -2.14
C PHE A 98 9.04 9.23 -2.82
N TYR A 99 10.27 8.75 -2.95
CA TYR A 99 11.34 9.50 -3.61
C TYR A 99 11.06 9.70 -5.11
N HIS A 100 10.75 8.62 -5.82
CA HIS A 100 10.51 8.66 -7.26
C HIS A 100 9.19 9.35 -7.61
N ALA A 101 8.12 9.16 -6.84
CA ALA A 101 6.83 9.81 -7.08
C ALA A 101 6.93 11.34 -7.02
N LYS A 102 7.73 11.88 -6.11
CA LYS A 102 7.97 13.32 -6.03
C LYS A 102 8.64 13.88 -7.30
N SER A 103 9.61 13.15 -7.84
CA SER A 103 10.26 13.51 -9.09
C SER A 103 9.33 13.34 -10.29
N PHE A 104 8.59 12.22 -10.32
CA PHE A 104 7.66 11.86 -11.39
C PHE A 104 6.55 12.91 -11.58
N LEU A 105 5.96 13.39 -10.48
CA LEU A 105 4.97 14.47 -10.50
C LEU A 105 5.53 15.82 -10.97
N LYS A 106 6.81 16.11 -10.68
CA LYS A 106 7.45 17.38 -11.04
C LYS A 106 7.89 17.45 -12.51
N THR A 107 8.35 16.34 -13.06
CA THR A 107 8.92 16.31 -14.42
C THR A 107 7.87 16.42 -15.52
N ARG A 108 6.59 16.23 -15.19
CA ARG A 108 5.49 16.20 -16.17
C ARG A 108 4.34 17.13 -15.74
N PRO A 109 4.52 18.44 -15.75
CA PRO A 109 3.55 19.38 -15.20
C PRO A 109 2.21 19.42 -15.96
N GLY A 110 2.20 19.10 -17.25
CA GLY A 110 0.99 19.11 -18.09
C GLY A 110 0.15 17.83 -18.05
N GLU A 111 0.66 16.73 -17.49
CA GLU A 111 -0.05 15.46 -17.45
C GLU A 111 -0.92 15.35 -16.20
N ARG A 112 -2.05 14.64 -16.30
CA ARG A 112 -2.85 14.22 -15.14
C ARG A 112 -2.27 12.92 -14.60
N PHE A 113 -2.36 12.73 -13.30
CA PHE A 113 -1.85 11.54 -12.62
C PHE A 113 -2.95 10.90 -11.81
N HIS A 114 -2.84 9.59 -11.65
CA HIS A 114 -3.74 8.77 -10.87
C HIS A 114 -2.93 7.89 -9.93
N LEU A 115 -3.47 7.65 -8.73
CA LEU A 115 -2.94 6.70 -7.77
C LEU A 115 -3.92 5.55 -7.63
N VAL A 116 -3.41 4.33 -7.66
CA VAL A 116 -4.16 3.11 -7.39
C VAL A 116 -3.51 2.39 -6.23
N ILE A 117 -4.29 2.10 -5.21
CA ILE A 117 -3.90 1.21 -4.12
C ILE A 117 -4.55 -0.14 -4.41
N ALA A 118 -3.77 -1.22 -4.36
CA ALA A 118 -4.27 -2.58 -4.44
C ALA A 118 -3.99 -3.30 -3.11
N ASP A 119 -4.97 -4.01 -2.58
CA ASP A 119 -4.92 -4.72 -1.31
C ASP A 119 -5.48 -6.13 -1.50
N ILE A 120 -4.69 -7.15 -1.21
CA ILE A 120 -5.11 -8.55 -1.35
C ILE A 120 -6.00 -8.90 -0.16
N ARG A 121 -7.23 -9.29 -0.48
CA ARG A 121 -8.19 -9.64 0.55
C ARG A 121 -7.80 -10.94 1.25
N ASP A 122 -7.92 -10.92 2.59
CA ASP A 122 -7.69 -12.08 3.45
C ASP A 122 -6.33 -12.77 3.22
N PHE A 123 -5.28 -12.02 2.84
CA PHE A 123 -3.96 -12.56 2.50
C PHE A 123 -3.35 -13.43 3.61
N LYS A 124 -3.59 -13.09 4.87
CA LYS A 124 -3.16 -13.92 6.01
C LYS A 124 -3.84 -15.28 6.01
N LEU A 125 -5.12 -15.34 5.63
CA LEU A 125 -5.86 -16.58 5.52
C LEU A 125 -5.35 -17.42 4.35
N ILE A 126 -5.01 -16.79 3.23
CA ILE A 126 -4.38 -17.45 2.08
C ILE A 126 -3.06 -18.10 2.51
N ASN A 127 -2.18 -17.36 3.18
CA ASN A 127 -0.91 -17.89 3.68
C ASN A 127 -1.11 -19.05 4.66
N SER A 128 -2.11 -18.97 5.54
CA SER A 128 -2.43 -20.04 6.49
C SER A 128 -2.98 -21.28 5.82
N SER A 129 -3.72 -21.14 4.71
CA SER A 129 -4.40 -22.24 4.02
C SER A 129 -3.51 -22.92 2.95
N TYR A 130 -2.74 -22.14 2.22
CA TYR A 130 -1.94 -22.59 1.06
C TYR A 130 -0.44 -22.54 1.29
N GLY A 131 0.01 -21.92 2.38
CA GLY A 131 1.42 -21.75 2.72
C GLY A 131 2.04 -20.45 2.20
N GLU A 132 3.10 -19.99 2.87
CA GLU A 132 3.78 -18.71 2.55
C GLU A 132 4.35 -18.67 1.12
N LYS A 133 4.81 -19.81 0.59
CA LYS A 133 5.33 -19.87 -0.79
C LYS A 133 4.29 -19.50 -1.83
N VAL A 134 3.04 -19.95 -1.65
CA VAL A 134 1.93 -19.59 -2.55
C VAL A 134 1.58 -18.11 -2.41
N GLY A 135 1.63 -17.57 -1.18
CA GLY A 135 1.50 -16.12 -0.97
C GLY A 135 2.58 -15.32 -1.70
N ASP A 136 3.83 -15.76 -1.64
CA ASP A 136 4.94 -15.14 -2.36
C ASP A 136 4.75 -15.19 -3.89
N GLU A 137 4.27 -16.32 -4.42
CA GLU A 137 3.93 -16.46 -5.84
C GLU A 137 2.83 -15.48 -6.27
N ILE A 138 1.79 -15.30 -5.44
CA ILE A 138 0.72 -14.30 -5.69
C ILE A 138 1.30 -12.89 -5.73
N LEU A 139 2.14 -12.54 -4.76
CA LEU A 139 2.77 -11.22 -4.71
C LEU A 139 3.63 -10.94 -5.94
N CYS A 140 4.47 -11.90 -6.35
CA CYS A 140 5.29 -11.79 -7.56
C CYS A 140 4.43 -11.69 -8.83
N TYR A 141 3.36 -12.48 -8.90
CA TYR A 141 2.42 -12.45 -10.03
C TYR A 141 1.76 -11.07 -10.18
N LEU A 142 1.19 -10.53 -9.09
CA LEU A 142 0.56 -9.20 -9.09
C LEU A 142 1.54 -8.08 -9.42
N ALA A 143 2.74 -8.11 -8.86
CA ALA A 143 3.80 -7.14 -9.18
C ALA A 143 4.14 -7.15 -10.67
N GLY A 144 4.26 -8.33 -11.27
CA GLY A 144 4.50 -8.51 -12.70
C GLY A 144 3.34 -7.99 -13.56
N ALA A 145 2.10 -8.30 -13.18
CA ALA A 145 0.89 -7.83 -13.87
C ALA A 145 0.81 -6.30 -13.85
N TYR A 146 0.97 -5.67 -12.69
CA TYR A 146 0.92 -4.21 -12.56
C TYR A 146 2.06 -3.52 -13.34
N THR A 147 3.27 -4.07 -13.30
CA THR A 147 4.42 -3.52 -14.05
C THR A 147 4.18 -3.60 -15.55
N LYS A 148 3.60 -4.70 -16.04
CA LYS A 148 3.28 -4.88 -17.46
C LYS A 148 2.19 -3.93 -17.95
N MET A 149 1.18 -3.70 -17.10
CA MET A 149 0.08 -2.76 -17.40
C MET A 149 0.54 -1.31 -17.43
N LEU A 150 1.34 -0.91 -16.44
CA LEU A 150 1.77 0.47 -16.27
C LEU A 150 3.07 0.73 -17.02
N LYS A 151 2.98 0.90 -18.34
CA LYS A 151 4.15 1.12 -19.22
C LYS A 151 5.03 2.30 -18.78
N THR A 152 4.44 3.33 -18.19
CA THR A 152 5.09 4.58 -17.78
C THR A 152 4.79 4.98 -16.34
N GLY A 153 4.44 4.02 -15.49
CA GLY A 153 4.05 4.25 -14.10
C GLY A 153 5.11 3.81 -13.07
N LEU A 154 4.84 4.10 -11.83
CA LEU A 154 5.58 3.60 -10.67
C LEU A 154 4.75 2.51 -9.99
N VAL A 155 5.36 1.34 -9.77
CA VAL A 155 4.75 0.24 -9.02
C VAL A 155 5.59 -0.02 -7.78
N SER A 156 4.95 -0.10 -6.63
CA SER A 156 5.59 -0.29 -5.33
C SER A 156 4.86 -1.29 -4.48
N ARG A 157 5.60 -2.11 -3.76
CA ARG A 157 5.07 -2.87 -2.64
C ARG A 157 5.09 -1.99 -1.38
N TYR A 158 3.90 -1.56 -0.96
CA TYR A 158 3.76 -0.56 0.11
C TYR A 158 3.70 -1.19 1.50
N GLY A 159 3.21 -2.41 1.59
CA GLY A 159 3.07 -3.22 2.80
C GLY A 159 3.25 -4.70 2.49
N SER A 160 2.79 -5.57 3.38
CA SER A 160 2.90 -7.03 3.23
C SER A 160 2.17 -7.52 1.97
N ASP A 161 0.95 -7.06 1.79
CA ASP A 161 -0.05 -7.47 0.82
C ASP A 161 -0.63 -6.29 0.01
N GLN A 162 0.01 -5.10 0.12
CA GLN A 162 -0.46 -3.88 -0.48
C GLN A 162 0.50 -3.35 -1.53
N PHE A 163 -0.04 -3.00 -2.69
CA PHE A 163 0.68 -2.33 -3.76
C PHE A 163 0.16 -0.90 -3.94
N VAL A 164 1.07 0.00 -4.29
CA VAL A 164 0.76 1.37 -4.69
C VAL A 164 1.29 1.59 -6.08
N CYS A 165 0.41 1.99 -6.96
CA CYS A 165 0.71 2.30 -8.35
C CYS A 165 0.41 3.77 -8.62
N MET A 166 1.32 4.47 -9.29
CA MET A 166 1.09 5.84 -9.78
C MET A 166 1.28 5.85 -11.28
N THR A 167 0.30 6.34 -12.01
CA THR A 167 0.29 6.39 -13.47
C THR A 167 -0.16 7.76 -13.98
N CYS A 168 0.11 8.05 -15.23
CA CYS A 168 -0.41 9.21 -15.95
C CYS A 168 -1.57 8.79 -16.88
N ASP A 169 -2.15 9.75 -17.60
CA ASP A 169 -3.38 9.64 -18.41
C ASP A 169 -3.46 8.46 -19.40
N ASP A 170 -2.39 7.72 -19.64
CA ASP A 170 -2.34 6.60 -20.58
C ASP A 170 -3.06 5.33 -20.08
N CYS A 171 -3.50 5.32 -18.81
CA CYS A 171 -4.20 4.19 -18.23
C CYS A 171 -5.70 4.49 -18.07
N ASP A 172 -6.52 3.70 -18.74
CA ASP A 172 -7.95 3.67 -18.47
C ASP A 172 -8.21 2.98 -17.11
N LEU A 173 -8.60 3.76 -16.12
CA LEU A 173 -8.96 3.28 -14.78
C LEU A 173 -10.49 3.20 -14.60
N SER A 174 -11.24 3.03 -15.70
CA SER A 174 -12.67 2.79 -15.64
C SER A 174 -12.97 1.46 -14.93
N LEU A 175 -14.18 1.36 -14.39
CA LEU A 175 -14.64 0.13 -13.74
C LEU A 175 -14.53 -1.08 -14.69
N GLU A 176 -14.84 -0.89 -15.98
CA GLU A 176 -14.77 -1.94 -16.99
C GLU A 176 -13.34 -2.46 -17.18
N THR A 177 -12.36 -1.55 -17.24
CA THR A 177 -10.94 -1.93 -17.38
C THR A 177 -10.44 -2.64 -16.15
N VAL A 178 -10.77 -2.15 -14.95
CA VAL A 178 -10.36 -2.81 -13.69
C VAL A 178 -11.01 -4.19 -13.57
N THR A 179 -12.28 -4.34 -13.95
CA THR A 179 -12.94 -5.66 -13.94
C THR A 179 -12.25 -6.66 -14.88
N LYS A 180 -11.85 -6.23 -16.08
CA LYS A 180 -11.09 -7.10 -17.01
C LYS A 180 -9.73 -7.54 -16.42
N ILE A 181 -9.09 -6.65 -15.70
CA ILE A 181 -7.84 -6.95 -15.00
C ILE A 181 -8.08 -7.96 -13.88
N GLU A 182 -9.15 -7.80 -13.12
CA GLU A 182 -9.53 -8.75 -12.07
C GLU A 182 -9.82 -10.14 -12.65
N GLU A 183 -10.53 -10.20 -13.78
CA GLU A 183 -10.80 -11.45 -14.51
C GLU A 183 -9.50 -12.11 -14.96
N GLU A 184 -8.57 -11.36 -15.58
CA GLU A 184 -7.25 -11.86 -16.00
C GLU A 184 -6.42 -12.33 -14.80
N ILE A 185 -6.44 -11.59 -13.70
CA ILE A 185 -5.75 -11.96 -12.44
C ILE A 185 -6.36 -13.24 -11.88
N ALA A 186 -7.69 -13.37 -11.83
CA ALA A 186 -8.37 -14.53 -11.29
C ALA A 186 -8.13 -15.80 -12.12
N GLU A 187 -8.05 -15.66 -13.45
CA GLU A 187 -7.80 -16.78 -14.36
C GLU A 187 -6.40 -17.38 -14.21
N HIS A 188 -5.40 -16.53 -13.92
CA HIS A 188 -3.99 -16.94 -13.89
C HIS A 188 -3.40 -16.97 -12.47
N ALA A 189 -4.21 -16.70 -11.45
CA ALA A 189 -3.75 -16.68 -10.07
C ALA A 189 -3.37 -18.10 -9.58
N PRO A 190 -2.36 -18.20 -8.72
CA PRO A 190 -1.96 -19.47 -8.10
C PRO A 190 -3.03 -20.10 -7.20
N VAL A 191 -4.03 -19.32 -6.81
CA VAL A 191 -5.15 -19.78 -5.97
C VAL A 191 -6.49 -19.40 -6.60
N PRO A 192 -7.54 -20.24 -6.43
CA PRO A 192 -8.87 -19.92 -6.92
C PRO A 192 -9.48 -18.76 -6.13
N ASN A 193 -10.29 -17.95 -6.82
CA ASN A 193 -11.04 -16.83 -6.23
C ASN A 193 -10.15 -15.79 -5.51
N LEU A 194 -8.96 -15.53 -6.02
CA LEU A 194 -8.14 -14.44 -5.52
C LEU A 194 -8.89 -13.11 -5.70
N MET A 195 -9.12 -12.40 -4.61
CA MET A 195 -9.79 -11.11 -4.62
C MET A 195 -8.81 -10.01 -4.25
N VAL A 196 -8.75 -8.99 -5.09
CA VAL A 196 -7.96 -7.78 -4.84
C VAL A 196 -8.90 -6.59 -4.78
N LYS A 197 -8.75 -5.74 -3.79
CA LYS A 197 -9.50 -4.48 -3.69
C LYS A 197 -8.66 -3.32 -4.16
N TYR A 198 -9.31 -2.36 -4.83
CA TYR A 198 -8.65 -1.20 -5.41
C TYR A 198 -9.23 0.10 -4.86
N GLY A 199 -8.34 0.97 -4.39
CA GLY A 199 -8.67 2.34 -4.01
C GLY A 199 -8.01 3.30 -4.99
N VAL A 200 -8.80 4.11 -5.69
CA VAL A 200 -8.32 5.00 -6.75
C VAL A 200 -8.44 6.45 -6.34
N TYR A 201 -7.36 7.21 -6.46
CA TYR A 201 -7.38 8.66 -6.43
C TYR A 201 -7.06 9.19 -7.81
N GLN A 202 -8.11 9.59 -8.54
CA GLN A 202 -8.01 10.17 -9.87
C GLN A 202 -7.65 11.65 -9.79
N ASP A 203 -7.01 12.16 -10.86
CA ASP A 203 -6.65 13.57 -11.01
C ASP A 203 -5.93 14.13 -9.78
N ILE A 204 -4.77 13.53 -9.47
CA ILE A 204 -3.96 13.86 -8.29
C ILE A 204 -3.68 15.36 -8.22
N ASP A 205 -4.00 15.97 -7.10
CA ASP A 205 -3.53 17.32 -6.78
C ASP A 205 -2.01 17.28 -6.48
N LYS A 206 -1.22 17.72 -7.45
CA LYS A 206 0.26 17.72 -7.39
C LYS A 206 0.84 18.66 -6.35
N SER A 207 0.04 19.56 -5.79
CA SER A 207 0.46 20.45 -4.71
C SER A 207 0.59 19.73 -3.37
N LEU A 208 -0.04 18.56 -3.25
CA LEU A 208 -0.05 17.78 -2.03
C LEU A 208 1.24 16.96 -1.87
N PRO A 209 1.67 16.72 -0.61
CA PRO A 209 2.69 15.72 -0.32
C PRO A 209 2.27 14.33 -0.79
N VAL A 210 3.22 13.52 -1.28
CA VAL A 210 2.95 12.15 -1.76
C VAL A 210 2.28 11.28 -0.67
N SER A 211 2.59 11.51 0.61
CA SER A 211 1.92 10.83 1.73
C SER A 211 0.42 11.09 1.76
N VAL A 212 0.02 12.36 1.56
CA VAL A 212 -1.41 12.75 1.53
C VAL A 212 -2.10 12.17 0.29
N ILE A 213 -1.39 12.11 -0.84
CA ILE A 213 -1.90 11.46 -2.06
C ILE A 213 -2.18 9.98 -1.79
N CYS A 214 -1.24 9.26 -1.16
CA CYS A 214 -1.44 7.87 -0.75
C CYS A 214 -2.58 7.71 0.26
N ASP A 215 -2.68 8.59 1.27
CA ASP A 215 -3.75 8.55 2.26
C ASP A 215 -5.14 8.65 1.61
N ARG A 216 -5.29 9.46 0.56
CA ARG A 216 -6.54 9.55 -0.22
C ARG A 216 -6.89 8.23 -0.90
N GLY A 217 -5.93 7.56 -1.53
CA GLY A 217 -6.13 6.22 -2.08
C GLY A 217 -6.51 5.18 -1.00
N PHE A 218 -5.86 5.24 0.15
CA PHE A 218 -6.21 4.38 1.30
C PHE A 218 -7.58 4.70 1.90
N MET A 219 -8.06 5.95 1.86
CA MET A 219 -9.42 6.29 2.25
C MET A 219 -10.44 5.63 1.32
N ALA A 220 -10.19 5.64 0.01
CA ALA A 220 -11.05 4.99 -0.96
C ALA A 220 -11.16 3.47 -0.70
N ILE A 221 -10.02 2.77 -0.56
CA ILE A 221 -10.05 1.32 -0.35
C ILE A 221 -10.70 0.93 0.99
N ARG A 222 -10.49 1.73 2.04
CA ARG A 222 -11.13 1.50 3.35
C ARG A 222 -12.64 1.59 3.29
N SER A 223 -13.22 2.42 2.41
CA SER A 223 -14.67 2.59 2.29
C SER A 223 -15.38 1.34 1.78
N ILE A 224 -14.63 0.42 1.14
CA ILE A 224 -15.16 -0.84 0.60
C ILE A 224 -14.60 -2.09 1.28
N ARG A 225 -13.83 -1.92 2.37
CA ARG A 225 -13.14 -3.03 3.02
C ARG A 225 -14.07 -4.19 3.37
N ASP A 226 -15.22 -3.87 3.94
CA ASP A 226 -16.20 -4.85 4.41
C ASP A 226 -17.32 -5.14 3.38
N ASN A 227 -17.24 -4.51 2.20
CA ASN A 227 -18.20 -4.74 1.12
C ASN A 227 -17.70 -5.86 0.21
N TYR A 228 -18.46 -6.94 0.09
CA TYR A 228 -18.12 -8.13 -0.71
C TYR A 228 -18.47 -7.97 -2.20
N GLU A 229 -19.35 -7.04 -2.52
CA GLU A 229 -19.86 -6.84 -3.88
C GLU A 229 -19.05 -5.79 -4.67
N CYS A 230 -18.21 -5.02 -3.97
CA CYS A 230 -17.45 -3.92 -4.57
C CYS A 230 -15.95 -4.12 -4.39
N ASN A 231 -15.21 -4.20 -5.49
CA ASN A 231 -13.75 -4.36 -5.47
C ASN A 231 -13.00 -3.07 -5.79
N ILE A 232 -13.68 -2.02 -6.26
CA ILE A 232 -13.06 -0.74 -6.58
C ILE A 232 -13.81 0.42 -5.94
N ALA A 233 -13.08 1.38 -5.39
CA ALA A 233 -13.63 2.65 -4.91
C ALA A 233 -12.76 3.82 -5.35
N TYR A 234 -13.42 4.92 -5.67
CA TYR A 234 -12.78 6.17 -6.05
C TYR A 234 -12.83 7.15 -4.88
N TYR A 235 -11.68 7.79 -4.59
CA TYR A 235 -11.62 8.81 -3.56
C TYR A 235 -12.53 10.00 -3.89
N THR A 236 -13.25 10.47 -2.89
CA THR A 236 -14.02 11.71 -2.93
C THR A 236 -13.71 12.55 -1.71
N GLU A 237 -13.81 13.89 -1.83
CA GLU A 237 -13.64 14.78 -0.68
C GLU A 237 -14.67 14.52 0.44
N LYS A 238 -15.84 13.96 0.11
CA LYS A 238 -16.83 13.52 1.10
C LYS A 238 -16.29 12.44 2.03
N MET A 239 -15.43 11.52 1.54
CA MET A 239 -14.80 10.49 2.36
C MET A 239 -13.89 11.10 3.42
N LYS A 240 -13.11 12.13 3.05
CA LYS A 240 -12.27 12.87 3.99
C LYS A 240 -13.13 13.62 5.04
N GLN A 241 -14.18 14.29 4.59
CA GLN A 241 -15.09 15.01 5.48
C GLN A 241 -15.75 14.05 6.48
N LYS A 242 -16.23 12.88 6.01
CA LYS A 242 -16.80 11.85 6.88
C LYS A 242 -15.77 11.36 7.90
N GLN A 243 -14.56 11.03 7.48
CA GLN A 243 -13.51 10.58 8.40
C GLN A 243 -13.17 11.64 9.47
N MET A 244 -13.16 12.93 9.10
CA MET A 244 -12.96 14.01 10.07
C MET A 244 -14.12 14.11 11.06
N GLN A 245 -15.36 13.98 10.57
CA GLN A 245 -16.55 13.97 11.40
C GLN A 245 -16.57 12.77 12.37
N ASP A 246 -16.28 11.57 11.86
CA ASP A 246 -16.20 10.35 12.68
C ASP A 246 -15.21 10.53 13.84
N ARG A 247 -14.00 11.03 13.57
CA ARG A 247 -13.00 11.34 14.61
C ARG A 247 -13.48 12.38 15.62
N LEU A 248 -14.20 13.40 15.18
CA LEU A 248 -14.78 14.39 16.10
C LEU A 248 -15.80 13.75 17.03
N LEU A 249 -16.66 12.86 16.50
CA LEU A 249 -17.66 12.15 17.30
C LEU A 249 -17.00 11.19 18.31
N GLU A 250 -15.97 10.43 17.89
CA GLU A 250 -15.16 9.59 18.78
C GLU A 250 -14.55 10.38 19.93
N ASN A 251 -13.87 11.48 19.62
CA ASN A 251 -13.17 12.31 20.61
C ASN A 251 -14.16 12.96 21.61
N ARG A 252 -15.39 13.23 21.17
CA ARG A 252 -16.41 13.87 22.00
C ARG A 252 -17.15 12.89 22.92
N PHE A 253 -17.05 11.57 22.69
CA PHE A 253 -17.84 10.57 23.41
C PHE A 253 -17.79 10.72 24.93
N GLU A 254 -16.61 10.69 25.53
CA GLU A 254 -16.45 10.76 26.98
C GLU A 254 -16.97 12.10 27.56
N SER A 255 -16.77 13.20 26.85
CA SER A 255 -17.31 14.50 27.27
C SER A 255 -18.83 14.56 27.14
N ALA A 256 -19.38 13.96 26.08
CA ALA A 256 -20.82 13.90 25.86
C ALA A 256 -21.55 13.08 26.94
N ILE A 257 -20.98 11.94 27.35
CA ILE A 257 -21.47 11.17 28.50
C ILE A 257 -21.47 12.01 29.79
N LYS A 258 -20.33 12.66 30.06
CA LYS A 258 -20.17 13.50 31.28
C LYS A 258 -21.13 14.68 31.32
N ASN A 259 -21.35 15.30 30.17
CA ASN A 259 -22.21 16.47 30.02
C ASN A 259 -23.70 16.08 29.86
N LYS A 260 -24.03 14.80 29.89
CA LYS A 260 -25.40 14.27 29.70
C LYS A 260 -26.03 14.68 28.36
N GLU A 261 -25.22 14.72 27.31
CA GLU A 261 -25.66 15.05 25.95
C GLU A 261 -26.45 13.89 25.30
N PHE A 262 -26.28 12.64 25.80
CA PHE A 262 -27.10 11.51 25.39
C PHE A 262 -28.34 11.41 26.22
N VAL A 263 -29.50 11.38 25.56
CA VAL A 263 -30.83 11.28 26.19
C VAL A 263 -31.61 10.13 25.55
N ALA A 264 -32.56 9.58 26.29
CA ALA A 264 -33.46 8.58 25.77
C ALA A 264 -34.79 9.22 25.34
N TYR A 265 -35.19 8.99 24.10
CA TYR A 265 -36.54 9.24 23.62
C TYR A 265 -37.32 7.93 23.68
N PHE A 266 -38.59 8.02 24.07
CA PHE A 266 -39.43 6.85 24.26
C PHE A 266 -40.50 6.76 23.19
N GLN A 267 -40.43 5.71 22.36
CA GLN A 267 -41.44 5.42 21.35
C GLN A 267 -42.47 4.45 21.97
N PRO A 268 -43.74 4.85 22.17
CA PRO A 268 -44.74 4.02 22.83
C PRO A 268 -45.10 2.80 21.99
N LYS A 269 -45.25 1.65 22.67
CA LYS A 269 -45.76 0.41 22.08
C LYS A 269 -47.19 0.20 22.58
N TYR A 270 -48.14 -0.01 21.66
CA TYR A 270 -49.54 -0.21 21.94
C TYR A 270 -49.93 -1.67 21.78
N ASP A 271 -50.75 -2.17 22.70
CA ASP A 271 -51.48 -3.40 22.48
C ASP A 271 -52.60 -3.17 21.47
N VAL A 272 -52.59 -3.93 20.37
CA VAL A 272 -53.54 -3.76 19.25
C VAL A 272 -54.98 -4.08 19.64
N LYS A 273 -55.20 -4.92 20.67
CA LYS A 273 -56.55 -5.34 21.13
C LYS A 273 -57.14 -4.38 22.14
N THR A 274 -56.30 -3.85 23.02
CA THR A 274 -56.76 -2.99 24.11
C THR A 274 -56.55 -1.51 23.85
N GLU A 275 -55.82 -1.18 22.80
CA GLU A 275 -55.42 0.19 22.41
C GLU A 275 -54.70 0.95 23.54
N ARG A 276 -54.11 0.21 24.47
CA ARG A 276 -53.37 0.77 25.62
C ARG A 276 -51.87 0.70 25.37
N ILE A 277 -51.15 1.63 25.96
CA ILE A 277 -49.69 1.58 25.99
C ILE A 277 -49.27 0.45 26.89
N THR A 278 -48.45 -0.48 26.40
CA THR A 278 -47.92 -1.62 27.14
C THR A 278 -46.43 -1.50 27.42
N GLY A 279 -45.77 -0.49 26.84
CA GLY A 279 -44.38 -0.23 27.05
C GLY A 279 -43.88 0.84 26.09
N ALA A 280 -42.59 1.07 26.08
CA ALA A 280 -41.95 1.97 25.14
C ALA A 280 -40.57 1.44 24.72
N GLU A 281 -40.17 1.74 23.53
CA GLU A 281 -38.80 1.54 23.09
C GLU A 281 -37.96 2.76 23.40
N SER A 282 -36.80 2.53 24.04
CA SER A 282 -35.84 3.60 24.33
C SER A 282 -34.91 3.79 23.16
N LEU A 283 -34.94 4.98 22.57
CA LEU A 283 -34.15 5.36 21.42
C LEU A 283 -33.19 6.46 21.83
N VAL A 284 -31.89 6.19 21.76
CA VAL A 284 -30.85 7.17 22.09
C VAL A 284 -30.88 8.35 21.11
N ARG A 285 -30.71 9.56 21.66
CA ARG A 285 -30.51 10.81 20.90
C ARG A 285 -29.30 11.53 21.49
N TRP A 286 -28.46 12.08 20.63
CA TRP A 286 -27.35 12.91 21.06
C TRP A 286 -27.67 14.38 20.79
N ILE A 287 -27.88 15.14 21.86
CA ILE A 287 -28.23 16.55 21.82
C ILE A 287 -27.01 17.39 22.18
N ASN A 288 -26.54 18.19 21.26
CA ASN A 288 -25.43 19.12 21.50
C ASN A 288 -25.84 20.23 22.49
N PRO A 289 -24.87 20.89 23.14
CA PRO A 289 -25.17 22.03 24.04
C PRO A 289 -25.89 23.19 23.38
N ASP A 290 -25.78 23.35 22.06
CA ASP A 290 -26.49 24.36 21.26
C ASP A 290 -27.93 23.94 20.86
N GLY A 291 -28.36 22.74 21.27
CA GLY A 291 -29.66 22.16 20.96
C GLY A 291 -29.73 21.42 19.63
N SER A 292 -28.68 21.42 18.83
CA SER A 292 -28.63 20.62 17.60
C SER A 292 -28.52 19.12 17.93
N MET A 293 -29.02 18.27 17.04
CA MET A 293 -29.02 16.81 17.22
C MET A 293 -28.03 16.15 16.28
N VAL A 294 -27.18 15.28 16.82
CA VAL A 294 -26.40 14.32 16.03
C VAL A 294 -27.28 13.09 15.77
N MET A 295 -27.42 12.71 14.52
CA MET A 295 -28.32 11.61 14.15
C MET A 295 -27.75 10.26 14.58
N PRO A 296 -28.59 9.31 15.07
CA PRO A 296 -28.14 7.98 15.47
C PRO A 296 -27.35 7.23 14.37
N GLY A 297 -27.74 7.40 13.10
CA GLY A 297 -27.05 6.83 11.96
C GLY A 297 -25.61 7.32 11.76
N ASP A 298 -25.24 8.46 12.35
CA ASP A 298 -23.89 9.01 12.24
C ASP A 298 -22.96 8.45 13.32
N PHE A 299 -23.43 8.14 14.53
CA PHE A 299 -22.58 7.72 15.64
C PHE A 299 -22.73 6.25 16.05
N ILE A 300 -23.91 5.62 15.91
CA ILE A 300 -24.12 4.23 16.33
C ILE A 300 -23.20 3.27 15.58
N PRO A 301 -23.13 3.26 14.21
CA PRO A 301 -22.23 2.36 13.50
C PRO A 301 -20.76 2.60 13.82
N LEU A 302 -20.39 3.85 14.11
CA LEU A 302 -19.04 4.21 14.51
C LEU A 302 -18.70 3.62 15.89
N TYR A 303 -19.59 3.76 16.85
CA TYR A 303 -19.40 3.28 18.22
C TYR A 303 -19.48 1.75 18.32
N GLU A 304 -20.25 1.09 17.46
CA GLU A 304 -20.24 -0.37 17.30
C GLU A 304 -18.87 -0.86 16.86
N LYS A 305 -18.29 -0.21 15.85
CA LYS A 305 -16.98 -0.56 15.31
C LYS A 305 -15.84 -0.40 16.33
N ASP A 306 -15.90 0.65 17.14
CA ASP A 306 -14.86 1.00 18.11
C ASP A 306 -15.13 0.43 19.53
N GLY A 307 -16.25 -0.30 19.70
CA GLY A 307 -16.65 -0.88 20.97
C GLY A 307 -17.18 0.14 22.01
N LEU A 308 -17.32 1.40 21.64
CA LEU A 308 -17.87 2.45 22.51
C LEU A 308 -19.38 2.27 22.75
N ILE A 309 -20.05 1.51 21.88
CA ILE A 309 -21.48 1.23 21.99
C ILE A 309 -21.84 0.59 23.34
N VAL A 310 -20.98 -0.29 23.88
CA VAL A 310 -21.24 -0.96 25.17
C VAL A 310 -21.34 0.05 26.31
N LYS A 311 -20.46 1.05 26.33
CA LYS A 311 -20.49 2.12 27.33
C LYS A 311 -21.74 3.00 27.17
N LEU A 312 -22.12 3.27 25.91
CA LEU A 312 -23.33 4.04 25.63
C LEU A 312 -24.59 3.30 26.08
N ASP A 313 -24.68 2.01 25.79
CA ASP A 313 -25.81 1.15 26.23
C ASP A 313 -25.93 1.11 27.75
N GLU A 314 -24.80 0.95 28.46
CA GLU A 314 -24.79 0.99 29.91
C GLU A 314 -25.29 2.33 30.46
N TYR A 315 -24.85 3.43 29.84
CA TYR A 315 -25.27 4.79 30.20
C TYR A 315 -26.79 4.97 30.00
N ILE A 316 -27.30 4.60 28.82
CA ILE A 316 -28.73 4.72 28.48
C ILE A 316 -29.58 3.78 29.36
N PHE A 317 -29.11 2.58 29.64
CA PHE A 317 -29.81 1.66 30.57
C PHE A 317 -29.98 2.29 31.95
N ARG A 318 -28.92 2.88 32.51
CA ARG A 318 -29.02 3.59 33.80
C ARG A 318 -29.99 4.79 33.73
N TYR A 319 -29.93 5.55 32.64
CA TYR A 319 -30.85 6.67 32.40
C TYR A 319 -32.31 6.23 32.40
N VAL A 320 -32.62 5.13 31.69
CA VAL A 320 -33.96 4.56 31.63
C VAL A 320 -34.44 4.05 33.03
N CYS A 321 -33.59 3.36 33.77
CA CYS A 321 -33.89 2.91 35.11
C CYS A 321 -34.17 4.08 36.08
N GLU A 322 -33.40 5.17 35.99
CA GLU A 322 -33.62 6.37 36.77
C GLU A 322 -34.96 7.03 36.41
N PHE A 323 -35.25 7.14 35.12
CA PHE A 323 -36.52 7.68 34.61
C PHE A 323 -37.73 6.85 35.10
N GLN A 324 -37.69 5.52 35.00
CA GLN A 324 -38.74 4.65 35.49
C GLN A 324 -38.94 4.82 36.99
N ARG A 325 -37.87 4.89 37.78
CA ARG A 325 -37.94 5.12 39.21
C ARG A 325 -38.65 6.45 39.56
N GLU A 326 -38.41 7.49 38.77
CA GLU A 326 -39.11 8.78 38.97
C GLU A 326 -40.61 8.70 38.61
N LEU A 327 -40.98 7.94 37.56
CA LEU A 327 -42.41 7.70 37.23
C LEU A 327 -43.12 6.95 38.35
N MET A 328 -42.49 5.87 38.84
CA MET A 328 -43.06 5.09 39.97
C MET A 328 -43.26 5.94 41.22
N LYS A 329 -42.34 6.83 41.58
CA LYS A 329 -42.51 7.75 42.70
C LYS A 329 -43.69 8.71 42.53
N LYS A 330 -44.06 9.04 41.29
CA LYS A 330 -45.20 9.91 40.93
C LYS A 330 -46.50 9.14 40.80
N GLY A 331 -46.50 7.81 41.06
CA GLY A 331 -47.69 6.96 40.94
C GLY A 331 -48.15 6.78 39.48
N GLN A 332 -47.24 6.96 38.52
CA GLN A 332 -47.47 6.69 37.10
C GLN A 332 -46.83 5.34 36.78
N GLU A 333 -47.67 4.34 36.48
CA GLU A 333 -47.25 3.01 36.00
C GLU A 333 -47.25 2.96 34.49
#